data_ce95dff703760f0e19b471f864942322
#
_entry.id   ce95dff703760f0e19b471f864942322
#
_cell.length_a   1.000
_cell.length_b   1.000
_cell.length_c   1.000
_cell.angle_alpha   90.00
_cell.angle_beta   90.00
_cell.angle_gamma   90.00
#
_symmetry.space_group_name_H-M   'P 1'
#
loop_
_entity.id
_entity.type
_entity.pdbx_description
1 polymer ?
#
loop_
_entity_poly.entity_id
_entity_poly.type
_entity_poly.pdbx_seq_one_letter_code
_entity_poly.pdbx_strand_id
1 'polypeptide(L)'
;GSLEFLELEEMVNSALALAQSRGGDQVAIKSYGEDVVYMGGSLEAVEKRSKVRARVIAQTLKELIQEARHVLIVGHKEMDFDCFGSALVLSRIVNSYNVPVSIILEGALEEKLQKALHTYRGDIEAYHHFIRASEAEQIMNERTLVLMVDHHSITQSNASVVIEKAQKIVVIDHHRRQSDFSFNPLLVYMETAASSTSEMVSELISYQQSTVELSPEEANFVLSGIIIDTNRFRTRTGSRTFEASALIRQYGADPTICDDFLKDEFKEFVIKTKLMQNIKRFEKGIVVASMLDETILTRAMISQVANHLLSVKDIEASFVISRIGEQTVGISARSNGNINVHVIMEKMNGGGHFTAAALQREQTDVETLYNELELVIEQWLVEKEDV
;
A
#
# COMPACT_ATOMS: atom_id res chain seq x y z
N GLY A 1 -7.86 -18.44 -23.42
CA GLY A 1 -8.81 -19.55 -23.42
C GLY A 1 -8.11 -20.90 -23.35
N SER A 2 -8.83 -21.93 -23.05
CA SER A 2 -8.36 -23.33 -23.04
C SER A 2 -9.26 -24.19 -23.90
N LEU A 3 -8.77 -25.39 -24.28
CA LEU A 3 -9.53 -26.39 -25.04
C LEU A 3 -10.41 -27.27 -24.14
N GLU A 4 -10.16 -27.30 -22.82
CA GLU A 4 -10.94 -28.08 -21.85
C GLU A 4 -11.95 -27.20 -21.11
N PHE A 5 -13.20 -27.63 -20.99
CA PHE A 5 -14.28 -26.86 -20.37
C PHE A 5 -14.06 -26.58 -18.90
N LEU A 6 -13.53 -27.51 -18.10
CA LEU A 6 -13.24 -27.32 -16.68
C LEU A 6 -12.14 -26.28 -16.48
N GLU A 7 -11.08 -26.36 -17.26
CA GLU A 7 -9.98 -25.41 -17.22
C GLU A 7 -10.44 -24.00 -17.67
N LEU A 8 -11.32 -23.92 -18.66
CA LEU A 8 -11.93 -22.68 -19.10
C LEU A 8 -12.80 -22.04 -17.99
N GLU A 9 -13.58 -22.85 -17.27
CA GLU A 9 -14.40 -22.39 -16.15
C GLU A 9 -13.53 -21.83 -15.03
N GLU A 10 -12.45 -22.51 -14.65
CA GLU A 10 -11.50 -22.03 -13.65
C GLU A 10 -10.84 -20.71 -14.10
N MET A 11 -10.42 -20.62 -15.35
CA MET A 11 -9.82 -19.41 -15.91
C MET A 11 -10.80 -18.22 -15.91
N VAL A 12 -12.07 -18.45 -16.26
CA VAL A 12 -13.11 -17.41 -16.26
C VAL A 12 -13.41 -16.93 -14.85
N ASN A 13 -13.57 -17.87 -13.90
CA ASN A 13 -13.83 -17.53 -12.51
C ASN A 13 -12.66 -16.77 -11.90
N SER A 14 -11.42 -17.17 -12.18
CA SER A 14 -10.21 -16.46 -11.79
C SER A 14 -10.15 -15.05 -12.39
N ALA A 15 -10.39 -14.91 -13.70
CA ALA A 15 -10.38 -13.60 -14.37
C ALA A 15 -11.48 -12.67 -13.81
N LEU A 16 -12.66 -13.22 -13.52
CA LEU A 16 -13.76 -12.46 -12.89
C LEU A 16 -13.39 -12.01 -11.49
N ALA A 17 -12.81 -12.89 -10.66
CA ALA A 17 -12.36 -12.56 -9.32
C ALA A 17 -11.29 -11.47 -9.35
N LEU A 18 -10.35 -11.53 -10.31
CA LEU A 18 -9.32 -10.51 -10.51
C LEU A 18 -9.95 -9.17 -10.92
N ALA A 19 -10.86 -9.14 -11.87
CA ALA A 19 -11.54 -7.92 -12.29
C ALA A 19 -12.35 -7.29 -11.15
N GLN A 20 -13.05 -8.10 -10.35
CA GLN A 20 -13.82 -7.64 -9.19
C GLN A 20 -12.92 -7.10 -8.07
N SER A 21 -11.80 -7.77 -7.78
CA SER A 21 -10.85 -7.34 -6.75
C SER A 21 -10.16 -6.01 -7.10
N ARG A 22 -10.18 -5.60 -8.37
CA ARG A 22 -9.61 -4.35 -8.89
C ARG A 22 -10.63 -3.22 -9.03
N GLY A 23 -11.86 -3.37 -8.53
CA GLY A 23 -12.92 -2.35 -8.55
C GLY A 23 -14.08 -2.66 -9.48
N GLY A 24 -13.99 -3.68 -10.33
CA GLY A 24 -15.08 -4.19 -11.15
C GLY A 24 -15.44 -3.37 -12.39
N ASP A 25 -14.73 -2.27 -12.67
CA ASP A 25 -14.91 -1.39 -13.84
C ASP A 25 -13.95 -1.74 -14.98
N GLN A 26 -13.48 -2.99 -15.02
CA GLN A 26 -12.49 -3.46 -15.99
C GLN A 26 -12.76 -4.87 -16.48
N VAL A 27 -12.12 -5.20 -17.58
CA VAL A 27 -12.12 -6.54 -18.18
C VAL A 27 -10.78 -7.19 -17.89
N ALA A 28 -10.78 -8.40 -17.34
CA ALA A 28 -9.59 -9.23 -17.23
C ALA A 28 -9.62 -10.32 -18.32
N ILE A 29 -8.59 -10.37 -19.13
CA ILE A 29 -8.42 -11.38 -20.19
C ILE A 29 -7.33 -12.34 -19.75
N LYS A 30 -7.69 -13.61 -19.60
CA LYS A 30 -6.77 -14.66 -19.19
C LYS A 30 -6.61 -15.68 -20.30
N SER A 31 -5.38 -15.92 -20.74
CA SER A 31 -5.00 -16.98 -21.67
C SER A 31 -4.12 -18.00 -20.97
N TYR A 32 -4.19 -19.26 -21.43
CA TYR A 32 -3.38 -20.32 -20.83
C TYR A 32 -1.89 -20.07 -21.07
N GLY A 33 -1.10 -20.04 -19.99
CA GLY A 33 0.34 -19.83 -20.05
C GLY A 33 0.77 -18.40 -20.32
N GLU A 34 -0.16 -17.43 -20.33
CA GLU A 34 0.12 -16.00 -20.52
C GLU A 34 -0.28 -15.20 -19.29
N ASP A 35 0.32 -14.02 -19.13
CA ASP A 35 -0.05 -13.06 -18.11
C ASP A 35 -1.47 -12.50 -18.36
N VAL A 36 -2.16 -12.14 -17.27
CA VAL A 36 -3.52 -11.57 -17.37
C VAL A 36 -3.44 -10.15 -17.91
N VAL A 37 -4.16 -9.90 -19.00
CA VAL A 37 -4.30 -8.56 -19.61
C VAL A 37 -5.54 -7.87 -19.05
N TYR A 38 -5.38 -6.62 -18.61
CA TYR A 38 -6.48 -5.82 -18.09
C TYR A 38 -6.81 -4.67 -19.04
N MET A 39 -8.11 -4.42 -19.23
CA MET A 39 -8.63 -3.30 -20.03
C MET A 39 -9.66 -2.53 -19.21
N GLY A 40 -9.59 -1.22 -19.18
CA GLY A 40 -10.42 -0.35 -18.32
C GLY A 40 -9.78 -0.11 -16.95
N GLY A 41 -10.59 0.18 -15.93
CA GLY A 41 -10.11 0.46 -14.57
C GLY A 41 -9.70 1.92 -14.38
N SER A 42 -10.34 2.84 -15.13
CA SER A 42 -10.10 4.28 -15.05
C SER A 42 -10.93 4.98 -13.96
N LEU A 43 -11.96 4.32 -13.44
CA LEU A 43 -12.79 4.86 -12.38
C LEU A 43 -12.18 4.56 -11.01
N GLU A 44 -12.29 5.50 -10.08
CA GLU A 44 -12.04 5.20 -8.67
C GLU A 44 -13.01 4.12 -8.20
N ALA A 45 -12.50 3.17 -7.40
CA ALA A 45 -13.35 2.10 -6.86
C ALA A 45 -14.46 2.75 -6.00
N VAL A 46 -15.69 2.68 -6.49
CA VAL A 46 -16.84 3.18 -5.72
C VAL A 46 -16.98 2.33 -4.45
N GLU A 47 -17.15 2.96 -3.32
CA GLU A 47 -17.31 2.32 -2.01
C GLU A 47 -18.59 1.44 -1.98
N LYS A 48 -18.47 0.21 -2.47
CA LYS A 48 -19.51 -0.84 -2.33
C LYS A 48 -19.26 -1.74 -1.12
N ARG A 49 -18.40 -1.29 -0.18
CA ARG A 49 -18.05 -2.07 1.01
C ARG A 49 -19.27 -2.29 1.89
N SER A 50 -19.49 -3.54 2.27
CA SER A 50 -20.62 -3.93 3.12
C SER A 50 -20.14 -4.21 4.56
N LYS A 51 -20.74 -3.54 5.54
CA LYS A 51 -20.55 -3.86 6.99
C LYS A 51 -20.90 -5.32 7.28
N VAL A 52 -21.80 -5.92 6.49
CA VAL A 52 -22.15 -7.36 6.60
C VAL A 52 -20.94 -8.22 6.23
N ARG A 53 -20.23 -7.86 5.16
CA ARG A 53 -19.00 -8.58 4.75
C ARG A 53 -17.92 -8.50 5.83
N ALA A 54 -17.64 -7.32 6.36
CA ALA A 54 -16.67 -7.15 7.46
C ALA A 54 -17.03 -7.99 8.68
N ARG A 55 -18.34 -8.09 9.04
CA ARG A 55 -18.81 -8.95 10.13
C ARG A 55 -18.58 -10.44 9.85
N VAL A 56 -18.86 -10.91 8.63
CA VAL A 56 -18.60 -12.29 8.23
C VAL A 56 -17.11 -12.61 8.27
N ILE A 57 -16.28 -11.71 7.74
CA ILE A 57 -14.81 -11.83 7.79
C ILE A 57 -14.32 -11.91 9.25
N ALA A 58 -14.79 -11.02 10.11
CA ALA A 58 -14.42 -11.02 11.54
C ALA A 58 -14.80 -12.33 12.24
N GLN A 59 -15.99 -12.88 11.94
CA GLN A 59 -16.43 -14.17 12.48
C GLN A 59 -15.57 -15.33 11.96
N THR A 60 -15.30 -15.39 10.67
CA THR A 60 -14.43 -16.44 10.08
C THR A 60 -13.00 -16.35 10.62
N LEU A 61 -12.46 -15.13 10.70
CA LEU A 61 -11.12 -14.90 11.28
C LEU A 61 -11.04 -15.37 12.72
N LYS A 62 -12.07 -15.06 13.55
CA LYS A 62 -12.17 -15.56 14.93
C LYS A 62 -12.12 -17.10 14.98
N GLU A 63 -12.90 -17.80 14.15
CA GLU A 63 -12.94 -19.27 14.13
C GLU A 63 -11.56 -19.84 13.78
N LEU A 64 -10.88 -19.28 12.76
CA LEU A 64 -9.54 -19.69 12.38
C LEU A 64 -8.52 -19.42 13.49
N ILE A 65 -8.62 -18.28 14.19
CA ILE A 65 -7.75 -17.96 15.34
C ILE A 65 -7.95 -18.97 16.47
N GLN A 66 -9.20 -19.28 16.84
CA GLN A 66 -9.49 -20.20 17.95
C GLN A 66 -9.07 -21.65 17.65
N GLU A 67 -9.00 -22.07 16.38
CA GLU A 67 -8.49 -23.37 15.98
C GLU A 67 -6.95 -23.43 15.96
N ALA A 68 -6.29 -22.28 15.87
CA ALA A 68 -4.85 -22.19 15.79
C ALA A 68 -4.19 -22.48 17.13
N ARG A 69 -3.02 -23.11 17.11
CA ARG A 69 -2.14 -23.26 18.27
C ARG A 69 -1.23 -22.05 18.47
N HIS A 70 -0.89 -21.41 17.38
CA HIS A 70 -0.07 -20.19 17.32
C HIS A 70 -0.45 -19.39 16.07
N VAL A 71 -0.44 -18.08 16.18
CA VAL A 71 -0.62 -17.20 15.03
C VAL A 71 0.67 -16.46 14.74
N LEU A 72 1.07 -16.44 13.46
CA LEU A 72 2.20 -15.66 12.96
C LEU A 72 1.66 -14.55 12.07
N ILE A 73 2.09 -13.31 12.30
CA ILE A 73 1.72 -12.17 11.49
C ILE A 73 2.93 -11.77 10.66
N VAL A 74 2.76 -11.71 9.34
CA VAL A 74 3.81 -11.37 8.37
C VAL A 74 3.41 -10.12 7.59
N GLY A 75 4.33 -9.18 7.47
CA GLY A 75 4.18 -7.96 6.69
C GLY A 75 4.98 -7.97 5.40
N HIS A 76 4.99 -6.85 4.68
CA HIS A 76 5.82 -6.70 3.50
C HIS A 76 7.29 -6.33 3.85
N LYS A 77 8.19 -6.45 2.85
CA LYS A 77 9.66 -6.32 3.03
C LYS A 77 10.12 -4.95 3.53
N GLU A 78 9.46 -3.91 3.12
CA GLU A 78 9.75 -2.52 3.52
C GLU A 78 8.58 -2.04 4.40
N MET A 79 8.43 -2.65 5.58
CA MET A 79 7.28 -2.41 6.47
C MET A 79 7.14 -0.92 6.78
N ASP A 80 5.97 -0.37 6.52
CA ASP A 80 5.57 1.00 6.80
C ASP A 80 4.56 1.09 7.95
N PHE A 81 4.02 2.28 8.22
CA PHE A 81 3.06 2.48 9.30
C PHE A 81 1.74 1.73 9.09
N ASP A 82 1.27 1.55 7.85
CA ASP A 82 0.02 0.83 7.59
C ASP A 82 0.18 -0.65 7.88
N CYS A 83 1.22 -1.26 7.35
CA CYS A 83 1.55 -2.66 7.61
C CYS A 83 1.81 -2.91 9.11
N PHE A 84 2.62 -2.07 9.76
CA PHE A 84 2.96 -2.23 11.17
C PHE A 84 1.75 -2.01 12.08
N GLY A 85 1.00 -0.92 11.91
CA GLY A 85 -0.21 -0.63 12.68
C GLY A 85 -1.26 -1.73 12.54
N SER A 86 -1.45 -2.23 11.33
CA SER A 86 -2.34 -3.35 11.05
C SER A 86 -1.91 -4.64 11.76
N ALA A 87 -0.60 -4.92 11.80
CA ALA A 87 -0.06 -6.08 12.50
C ALA A 87 -0.30 -5.98 14.02
N LEU A 88 -0.16 -4.78 14.62
CA LEU A 88 -0.46 -4.55 16.03
C LEU A 88 -1.94 -4.83 16.35
N VAL A 89 -2.87 -4.29 15.56
CA VAL A 89 -4.32 -4.54 15.76
C VAL A 89 -4.64 -6.02 15.66
N LEU A 90 -4.14 -6.72 14.63
CA LEU A 90 -4.37 -8.16 14.47
C LEU A 90 -3.79 -8.95 15.65
N SER A 91 -2.60 -8.59 16.13
CA SER A 91 -2.01 -9.21 17.32
C SER A 91 -2.90 -9.04 18.54
N ARG A 92 -3.49 -7.87 18.76
CA ARG A 92 -4.43 -7.63 19.86
C ARG A 92 -5.74 -8.39 19.68
N ILE A 93 -6.26 -8.50 18.46
CA ILE A 93 -7.43 -9.35 18.17
C ILE A 93 -7.12 -10.81 18.54
N VAL A 94 -5.98 -11.34 18.13
CA VAL A 94 -5.58 -12.74 18.45
C VAL A 94 -5.43 -12.92 19.97
N ASN A 95 -4.71 -12.02 20.63
CA ASN A 95 -4.50 -12.05 22.08
C ASN A 95 -5.82 -12.04 22.86
N SER A 96 -6.85 -11.34 22.37
CA SER A 96 -8.18 -11.27 23.03
C SER A 96 -8.88 -12.63 23.10
N TYR A 97 -8.45 -13.62 22.29
CA TYR A 97 -8.90 -15.01 22.34
C TYR A 97 -7.94 -15.94 23.08
N ASN A 98 -6.92 -15.39 23.77
CA ASN A 98 -5.88 -16.14 24.49
C ASN A 98 -5.10 -17.14 23.60
N VAL A 99 -4.92 -16.81 22.35
CA VAL A 99 -4.09 -17.59 21.40
C VAL A 99 -2.71 -16.92 21.31
N PRO A 100 -1.61 -17.69 21.44
CA PRO A 100 -0.28 -17.16 21.27
C PRO A 100 -0.08 -16.54 19.88
N VAL A 101 0.53 -15.37 19.81
CA VAL A 101 0.77 -14.65 18.57
C VAL A 101 2.17 -14.05 18.56
N SER A 102 2.80 -14.08 17.40
CA SER A 102 4.07 -13.40 17.16
C SER A 102 4.01 -12.61 15.85
N ILE A 103 4.59 -11.43 15.85
CA ILE A 103 4.76 -10.59 14.66
C ILE A 103 6.17 -10.81 14.14
N ILE A 104 6.31 -11.13 12.86
CA ILE A 104 7.61 -11.25 12.24
C ILE A 104 8.11 -9.86 11.88
N LEU A 105 9.19 -9.44 12.54
CA LEU A 105 9.83 -8.16 12.31
C LEU A 105 11.22 -8.40 11.72
N GLU A 106 11.29 -8.45 10.39
CA GLU A 106 12.51 -8.72 9.63
C GLU A 106 12.52 -7.87 8.36
N GLY A 107 13.72 -7.55 7.86
CA GLY A 107 13.88 -6.69 6.69
C GLY A 107 13.99 -5.21 7.04
N ALA A 108 13.71 -4.36 6.05
CA ALA A 108 13.76 -2.92 6.22
C ALA A 108 12.46 -2.39 6.81
N LEU A 109 12.57 -1.46 7.74
CA LEU A 109 11.45 -0.61 8.16
C LEU A 109 11.57 0.74 7.46
N GLU A 110 10.44 1.33 7.10
CA GLU A 110 10.42 2.73 6.67
C GLU A 110 11.13 3.59 7.73
N GLU A 111 11.95 4.55 7.31
CA GLU A 111 12.82 5.33 8.21
C GLU A 111 12.04 6.04 9.34
N LYS A 112 10.88 6.62 9.01
CA LYS A 112 10.03 7.29 9.99
C LYS A 112 9.41 6.31 10.98
N LEU A 113 8.96 5.14 10.50
CA LEU A 113 8.49 4.04 11.34
C LEU A 113 9.61 3.55 12.28
N GLN A 114 10.81 3.36 11.75
CA GLN A 114 11.95 2.91 12.55
C GLN A 114 12.25 3.88 13.71
N LYS A 115 12.22 5.20 13.45
CA LYS A 115 12.42 6.24 14.47
C LYS A 115 11.30 6.25 15.52
N ALA A 116 10.05 6.18 15.07
CA ALA A 116 8.89 6.10 15.96
C ALA A 116 8.93 4.84 16.83
N LEU A 117 9.20 3.68 16.23
CA LEU A 117 9.31 2.42 16.96
C LEU A 117 10.48 2.43 17.95
N HIS A 118 11.62 3.04 17.60
CA HIS A 118 12.73 3.18 18.56
C HIS A 118 12.31 3.98 19.80
N THR A 119 11.51 5.03 19.63
CA THR A 119 11.03 5.88 20.74
C THR A 119 10.06 5.16 21.66
N TYR A 120 9.11 4.38 21.08
CA TYR A 120 8.03 3.71 21.82
C TYR A 120 8.24 2.20 21.95
N ARG A 121 9.48 1.73 21.77
CA ARG A 121 9.79 0.30 21.72
C ARG A 121 9.33 -0.45 22.97
N GLY A 122 9.61 0.07 24.16
CA GLY A 122 9.24 -0.56 25.42
C GLY A 122 7.72 -0.70 25.58
N ASP A 123 6.98 0.33 25.17
CA ASP A 123 5.53 0.34 25.26
C ASP A 123 4.89 -0.68 24.30
N ILE A 124 5.45 -0.81 23.10
CA ILE A 124 4.98 -1.76 22.09
C ILE A 124 5.38 -3.21 22.44
N GLU A 125 6.64 -3.45 22.84
CA GLU A 125 7.12 -4.79 23.24
C GLU A 125 6.45 -5.29 24.55
N ALA A 126 5.86 -4.41 25.36
CA ALA A 126 5.09 -4.83 26.53
C ALA A 126 3.87 -5.70 26.18
N TYR A 127 3.36 -5.57 24.96
CA TYR A 127 2.13 -6.24 24.51
C TYR A 127 2.30 -7.15 23.31
N HIS A 128 3.43 -7.05 22.60
CA HIS A 128 3.67 -7.77 21.34
C HIS A 128 4.97 -8.55 21.40
N HIS A 129 4.92 -9.76 20.87
CA HIS A 129 6.08 -10.63 20.73
C HIS A 129 6.60 -10.56 19.29
N PHE A 130 7.77 -9.95 19.12
CA PHE A 130 8.44 -9.86 17.83
C PHE A 130 9.47 -10.97 17.69
N ILE A 131 9.49 -11.63 16.54
CA ILE A 131 10.42 -12.71 16.22
C ILE A 131 11.00 -12.55 14.80
N ARG A 132 12.07 -13.27 14.50
CA ARG A 132 12.61 -13.38 13.15
C ARG A 132 11.93 -14.51 12.39
N ALA A 133 12.02 -14.50 11.06
CA ALA A 133 11.48 -15.58 10.22
C ALA A 133 12.09 -16.95 10.58
N SER A 134 13.39 -17.01 10.89
CA SER A 134 14.08 -18.24 11.32
C SER A 134 13.55 -18.82 12.64
N GLU A 135 13.10 -17.97 13.58
CA GLU A 135 12.48 -18.40 14.84
C GLU A 135 11.05 -18.87 14.58
N ALA A 136 10.32 -18.16 13.70
CA ALA A 136 8.98 -18.56 13.28
C ALA A 136 8.98 -19.95 12.64
N GLU A 137 9.95 -20.25 11.76
CA GLU A 137 10.09 -21.58 11.16
C GLU A 137 10.24 -22.72 12.18
N GLN A 138 10.93 -22.45 13.29
CA GLN A 138 11.16 -23.46 14.33
C GLN A 138 9.90 -23.79 15.14
N ILE A 139 8.99 -22.83 15.30
CA ILE A 139 7.77 -22.99 16.09
C ILE A 139 6.55 -23.37 15.26
N MET A 140 6.65 -23.28 13.91
CA MET A 140 5.57 -23.64 13.00
C MET A 140 5.18 -25.11 13.09
N ASN A 141 3.90 -25.38 12.96
CA ASN A 141 3.30 -26.70 12.86
C ASN A 141 2.00 -26.64 12.05
N GLU A 142 1.34 -27.78 11.82
CA GLU A 142 0.10 -27.89 11.04
C GLU A 142 -1.07 -27.04 11.58
N ARG A 143 -1.02 -26.63 12.85
CA ARG A 143 -2.01 -25.77 13.49
C ARG A 143 -1.57 -24.32 13.63
N THR A 144 -0.49 -23.93 12.95
CA THR A 144 -0.06 -22.53 12.86
C THR A 144 -0.86 -21.81 11.81
N LEU A 145 -1.46 -20.67 12.18
CA LEU A 145 -2.15 -19.76 11.26
C LEU A 145 -1.21 -18.61 10.91
N VAL A 146 -1.03 -18.35 9.61
CA VAL A 146 -0.25 -17.21 9.12
C VAL A 146 -1.21 -16.13 8.62
N LEU A 147 -1.10 -14.92 9.18
CA LEU A 147 -1.83 -13.75 8.73
C LEU A 147 -0.88 -12.87 7.91
N MET A 148 -1.12 -12.81 6.60
CA MET A 148 -0.44 -11.87 5.72
C MET A 148 -1.18 -10.53 5.79
N VAL A 149 -0.47 -9.48 6.13
CA VAL A 149 -1.05 -8.15 6.31
C VAL A 149 -0.39 -7.13 5.39
N ASP A 150 -1.23 -6.35 4.71
CA ASP A 150 -0.86 -5.27 3.81
C ASP A 150 -0.02 -5.69 2.60
N HIS A 151 -0.12 -6.94 2.24
CA HIS A 151 0.41 -7.51 1.01
C HIS A 151 -0.25 -8.87 0.73
N HIS A 152 -0.17 -9.32 -0.50
CA HIS A 152 -0.75 -10.60 -0.93
C HIS A 152 0.20 -11.45 -1.79
N SER A 153 1.45 -11.03 -1.96
CA SER A 153 2.47 -11.75 -2.72
C SER A 153 3.59 -12.26 -1.82
N ILE A 154 3.97 -13.53 -2.00
CA ILE A 154 5.11 -14.15 -1.28
C ILE A 154 6.39 -13.34 -1.53
N THR A 155 6.60 -12.88 -2.75
CA THR A 155 7.82 -12.15 -3.12
C THR A 155 7.92 -10.78 -2.46
N GLN A 156 6.81 -10.20 -2.01
CA GLN A 156 6.76 -8.94 -1.28
C GLN A 156 6.88 -9.11 0.24
N SER A 157 6.69 -10.33 0.76
CA SER A 157 6.71 -10.60 2.19
C SER A 157 8.10 -10.50 2.81
N ASN A 158 8.15 -10.01 4.06
CA ASN A 158 9.34 -10.03 4.90
C ASN A 158 9.70 -11.45 5.40
N ALA A 159 8.82 -12.43 5.20
CA ALA A 159 9.00 -13.83 5.64
C ALA A 159 8.47 -14.83 4.59
N SER A 160 8.97 -14.78 3.36
CA SER A 160 8.53 -15.65 2.26
C SER A 160 8.60 -17.14 2.61
N VAL A 161 9.67 -17.56 3.28
CA VAL A 161 9.87 -18.96 3.69
C VAL A 161 8.79 -19.46 4.67
N VAL A 162 8.30 -18.57 5.55
CA VAL A 162 7.20 -18.88 6.48
C VAL A 162 5.91 -19.13 5.71
N ILE A 163 5.61 -18.29 4.70
CA ILE A 163 4.41 -18.42 3.89
C ILE A 163 4.47 -19.71 3.04
N GLU A 164 5.61 -20.01 2.42
CA GLU A 164 5.81 -21.21 1.61
C GLU A 164 5.58 -22.51 2.39
N LYS A 165 5.91 -22.52 3.69
CA LYS A 165 5.70 -23.66 4.59
C LYS A 165 4.33 -23.71 5.25
N ALA A 166 3.60 -22.61 5.24
CA ALA A 166 2.33 -22.48 5.94
C ALA A 166 1.21 -23.30 5.27
N GLN A 167 0.44 -24.05 6.06
CA GLN A 167 -0.74 -24.77 5.60
C GLN A 167 -2.02 -23.95 5.73
N LYS A 168 -2.05 -22.98 6.65
CA LYS A 168 -3.20 -22.14 6.95
C LYS A 168 -2.80 -20.67 6.79
N ILE A 169 -3.30 -20.03 5.75
CA ILE A 169 -2.96 -18.64 5.41
C ILE A 169 -4.24 -17.82 5.31
N VAL A 170 -4.21 -16.63 5.89
CA VAL A 170 -5.21 -15.56 5.73
C VAL A 170 -4.52 -14.37 5.10
N VAL A 171 -5.17 -13.73 4.13
CA VAL A 171 -4.68 -12.50 3.49
C VAL A 171 -5.60 -11.35 3.84
N ILE A 172 -5.04 -10.25 4.35
CA ILE A 172 -5.75 -9.00 4.65
C ILE A 172 -4.98 -7.86 3.99
N ASP A 173 -5.55 -7.26 2.93
CA ASP A 173 -4.83 -6.31 2.09
C ASP A 173 -5.80 -5.36 1.37
N HIS A 174 -5.38 -4.11 1.13
CA HIS A 174 -6.15 -3.12 0.39
C HIS A 174 -5.61 -2.86 -1.03
N HIS A 175 -4.50 -3.48 -1.38
CA HIS A 175 -3.88 -3.31 -2.69
C HIS A 175 -4.66 -4.02 -3.81
N ARG A 176 -4.52 -3.51 -5.04
CA ARG A 176 -5.12 -4.16 -6.22
C ARG A 176 -4.37 -5.45 -6.53
N ARG A 177 -5.12 -6.53 -6.62
CA ARG A 177 -4.59 -7.83 -6.98
C ARG A 177 -4.11 -7.83 -8.44
N GLN A 178 -2.87 -8.26 -8.68
CA GLN A 178 -2.26 -8.28 -10.01
C GLN A 178 -2.32 -9.67 -10.67
N SER A 179 -2.24 -10.74 -9.88
CA SER A 179 -2.21 -12.13 -10.33
C SER A 179 -2.96 -13.04 -9.36
N ASP A 180 -3.14 -14.28 -9.74
CA ASP A 180 -3.63 -15.31 -8.82
C ASP A 180 -2.61 -15.57 -7.69
N PHE A 181 -3.12 -16.05 -6.55
CA PHE A 181 -2.23 -16.48 -5.47
C PHE A 181 -1.41 -17.69 -5.92
N SER A 182 -0.12 -17.71 -5.58
CA SER A 182 0.75 -18.87 -5.72
C SER A 182 0.55 -19.92 -4.60
N PHE A 183 -0.43 -19.70 -3.71
CA PHE A 183 -0.81 -20.53 -2.57
C PHE A 183 -2.33 -20.48 -2.38
N ASN A 184 -2.88 -21.39 -1.56
CA ASN A 184 -4.34 -21.46 -1.30
C ASN A 184 -4.68 -20.83 0.06
N PRO A 185 -5.08 -19.55 0.13
CA PRO A 185 -5.48 -18.93 1.38
C PRO A 185 -6.84 -19.47 1.86
N LEU A 186 -7.00 -19.68 3.18
CA LEU A 186 -8.27 -20.07 3.79
C LEU A 186 -9.28 -18.91 3.82
N LEU A 187 -8.77 -17.69 3.93
CA LEU A 187 -9.57 -16.48 3.95
C LEU A 187 -8.82 -15.36 3.21
N VAL A 188 -9.56 -14.64 2.36
CA VAL A 188 -9.07 -13.46 1.66
C VAL A 188 -9.98 -12.28 1.96
N TYR A 189 -9.45 -11.31 2.69
CA TYR A 189 -10.09 -10.02 2.92
C TYR A 189 -9.33 -8.94 2.17
N MET A 190 -9.72 -8.71 0.92
CA MET A 190 -9.16 -7.67 0.06
C MET A 190 -10.24 -6.65 -0.30
N GLU A 191 -9.93 -5.36 -0.08
CA GLU A 191 -10.83 -4.24 -0.32
C GLU A 191 -10.08 -3.05 -0.93
N THR A 192 -10.03 -2.99 -2.25
CA THR A 192 -9.32 -1.92 -2.97
C THR A 192 -9.94 -0.53 -2.80
N ALA A 193 -11.18 -0.45 -2.31
CA ALA A 193 -11.84 0.80 -1.96
C ALA A 193 -11.54 1.25 -0.51
N ALA A 194 -10.86 0.42 0.29
CA ALA A 194 -10.36 0.87 1.58
C ALA A 194 -9.18 1.83 1.40
N SER A 195 -9.04 2.78 2.32
CA SER A 195 -7.92 3.70 2.28
C SER A 195 -6.60 3.01 2.61
N SER A 196 -6.64 2.09 3.56
CA SER A 196 -5.50 1.40 4.15
C SER A 196 -5.91 0.06 4.76
N THR A 197 -4.96 -0.82 5.00
CA THR A 197 -5.18 -2.06 5.75
C THR A 197 -5.47 -1.74 7.23
N SER A 198 -4.88 -0.68 7.79
CA SER A 198 -5.19 -0.16 9.13
C SER A 198 -6.66 0.22 9.30
N GLU A 199 -7.28 0.84 8.29
CA GLU A 199 -8.73 1.07 8.27
C GLU A 199 -9.50 -0.25 8.36
N MET A 200 -9.13 -1.23 7.52
CA MET A 200 -9.82 -2.52 7.44
C MET A 200 -9.75 -3.30 8.76
N VAL A 201 -8.57 -3.40 9.36
CA VAL A 201 -8.40 -4.16 10.62
C VAL A 201 -9.02 -3.44 11.82
N SER A 202 -9.00 -2.10 11.83
CA SER A 202 -9.68 -1.30 12.86
C SER A 202 -11.18 -1.55 12.86
N GLU A 203 -11.80 -1.66 11.68
CA GLU A 203 -13.21 -2.01 11.58
C GLU A 203 -13.51 -3.39 12.16
N LEU A 204 -12.60 -4.38 11.96
CA LEU A 204 -12.80 -5.73 12.49
C LEU A 204 -12.87 -5.77 14.03
N ILE A 205 -12.26 -4.81 14.74
CA ILE A 205 -12.33 -4.70 16.21
C ILE A 205 -13.79 -4.65 16.67
N SER A 206 -14.63 -3.87 16.00
CA SER A 206 -16.03 -3.67 16.37
C SER A 206 -16.89 -4.92 16.25
N TYR A 207 -16.42 -5.94 15.54
CA TYR A 207 -17.15 -7.21 15.34
C TYR A 207 -16.57 -8.38 16.13
N GLN A 208 -15.54 -8.15 16.97
CA GLN A 208 -15.02 -9.20 17.85
C GLN A 208 -15.99 -9.43 19.02
N GLN A 209 -16.08 -10.67 19.49
CA GLN A 209 -16.88 -11.03 20.65
C GLN A 209 -16.12 -10.84 21.98
N SER A 210 -14.79 -10.81 21.90
CA SER A 210 -13.90 -10.48 23.01
C SER A 210 -13.57 -8.98 22.98
N THR A 211 -13.26 -8.43 24.15
CA THR A 211 -12.79 -7.05 24.24
C THR A 211 -11.38 -6.96 23.68
N VAL A 212 -11.20 -6.12 22.66
CA VAL A 212 -9.89 -5.79 22.10
C VAL A 212 -9.46 -4.45 22.69
N GLU A 213 -8.33 -4.42 23.34
CA GLU A 213 -7.76 -3.20 23.91
C GLU A 213 -6.50 -2.82 23.14
N LEU A 214 -6.36 -1.53 22.87
CA LEU A 214 -5.13 -0.93 22.30
C LEU A 214 -4.60 0.09 23.29
N SER A 215 -3.28 0.18 23.41
CA SER A 215 -2.67 1.31 24.10
C SER A 215 -2.69 2.57 23.23
N PRO A 216 -2.56 3.77 23.79
CA PRO A 216 -2.46 5.00 23.02
C PRO A 216 -1.29 4.97 22.02
N GLU A 217 -0.18 4.33 22.38
CA GLU A 217 1.00 4.19 21.52
C GLU A 217 0.67 3.33 20.30
N GLU A 218 0.06 2.16 20.50
CA GLU A 218 -0.41 1.30 19.40
C GLU A 218 -1.39 2.05 18.50
N ALA A 219 -2.35 2.74 19.09
CA ALA A 219 -3.35 3.54 18.38
C ALA A 219 -2.70 4.66 17.52
N ASN A 220 -1.59 5.26 17.98
CA ASN A 220 -0.84 6.24 17.20
C ASN A 220 -0.22 5.62 15.94
N PHE A 221 0.35 4.40 16.01
CA PHE A 221 0.89 3.73 14.82
C PHE A 221 -0.23 3.42 13.81
N VAL A 222 -1.37 2.91 14.26
CA VAL A 222 -2.52 2.60 13.41
C VAL A 222 -3.06 3.85 12.71
N LEU A 223 -3.27 4.95 13.47
CA LEU A 223 -3.76 6.20 12.90
C LEU A 223 -2.76 6.79 11.92
N SER A 224 -1.45 6.65 12.17
CA SER A 224 -0.40 7.11 11.25
C SER A 224 -0.44 6.38 9.92
N GLY A 225 -0.72 5.07 9.90
CA GLY A 225 -0.95 4.30 8.67
C GLY A 225 -2.10 4.88 7.86
N ILE A 226 -3.26 5.11 8.49
CA ILE A 226 -4.42 5.73 7.82
C ILE A 226 -4.07 7.13 7.27
N ILE A 227 -3.35 7.95 8.04
CA ILE A 227 -2.97 9.32 7.64
C ILE A 227 -2.04 9.30 6.42
N ILE A 228 -1.07 8.39 6.35
CA ILE A 228 -0.13 8.28 5.23
C ILE A 228 -0.86 7.87 3.97
N ASP A 229 -1.60 6.79 4.00
CA ASP A 229 -2.27 6.21 2.84
C ASP A 229 -3.37 7.08 2.25
N THR A 230 -3.99 7.90 3.10
CA THR A 230 -4.96 8.90 2.69
C THR A 230 -4.34 10.25 2.30
N ASN A 231 -3.02 10.37 2.33
CA ASN A 231 -2.36 11.67 2.19
C ASN A 231 -3.03 12.73 3.08
N ARG A 232 -3.15 12.46 4.38
CA ARG A 232 -3.81 13.32 5.39
C ARG A 232 -5.29 13.54 5.08
N PHE A 233 -6.03 12.47 4.79
CA PHE A 233 -7.45 12.47 4.44
C PHE A 233 -7.82 13.27 3.17
N ARG A 234 -6.86 13.45 2.25
CA ARG A 234 -7.08 14.15 0.97
C ARG A 234 -7.47 13.21 -0.16
N THR A 235 -7.00 11.98 -0.13
CA THR A 235 -7.21 10.99 -1.18
C THR A 235 -7.71 9.68 -0.60
N ARG A 236 -8.43 8.89 -1.38
CA ARG A 236 -8.89 7.54 -1.01
C ARG A 236 -9.63 7.49 0.35
N THR A 237 -10.32 8.57 0.70
CA THR A 237 -10.98 8.73 2.01
C THR A 237 -12.48 8.61 1.86
N GLY A 238 -13.06 7.58 2.47
CA GLY A 238 -14.51 7.36 2.55
C GLY A 238 -15.06 7.60 3.96
N SER A 239 -16.37 7.41 4.13
CA SER A 239 -17.01 7.52 5.44
C SER A 239 -16.42 6.53 6.46
N ARG A 240 -16.06 5.33 5.99
CA ARG A 240 -15.48 4.26 6.83
C ARG A 240 -14.06 4.59 7.30
N THR A 241 -13.30 5.33 6.52
CA THR A 241 -11.98 5.85 6.93
C THR A 241 -12.11 6.75 8.16
N PHE A 242 -13.13 7.62 8.17
CA PHE A 242 -13.41 8.47 9.34
C PHE A 242 -13.98 7.66 10.51
N GLU A 243 -14.84 6.65 10.28
CA GLU A 243 -15.34 5.75 11.32
C GLU A 243 -14.19 5.00 11.99
N ALA A 244 -13.27 4.42 11.22
CA ALA A 244 -12.07 3.74 11.71
C ALA A 244 -11.17 4.70 12.50
N SER A 245 -10.90 5.88 11.96
CA SER A 245 -10.08 6.90 12.62
C SER A 245 -10.71 7.35 13.94
N ALA A 246 -12.04 7.53 13.99
CA ALA A 246 -12.75 7.87 15.21
C ALA A 246 -12.67 6.74 16.26
N LEU A 247 -12.75 5.48 15.84
CA LEU A 247 -12.57 4.34 16.73
C LEU A 247 -11.14 4.32 17.31
N ILE A 248 -10.14 4.47 16.48
CA ILE A 248 -8.73 4.48 16.91
C ILE A 248 -8.44 5.69 17.82
N ARG A 249 -9.10 6.84 17.59
CA ARG A 249 -9.03 8.00 18.49
C ARG A 249 -9.60 7.69 19.88
N GLN A 250 -10.63 6.84 19.99
CA GLN A 250 -11.18 6.41 21.29
C GLN A 250 -10.18 5.57 22.09
N TYR A 251 -9.28 4.85 21.44
CA TYR A 251 -8.16 4.14 22.08
C TYR A 251 -7.00 5.07 22.48
N GLY A 252 -7.12 6.37 22.27
CA GLY A 252 -6.15 7.35 22.72
C GLY A 252 -5.16 7.84 21.65
N ALA A 253 -5.34 7.47 20.38
CA ALA A 253 -4.49 8.02 19.32
C ALA A 253 -4.51 9.55 19.33
N ASP A 254 -3.33 10.18 19.27
CA ASP A 254 -3.19 11.64 19.22
C ASP A 254 -2.68 12.07 17.84
N PRO A 255 -3.50 12.80 17.06
CA PRO A 255 -3.07 13.31 15.77
C PRO A 255 -1.79 14.16 15.81
N THR A 256 -1.51 14.80 16.95
CA THR A 256 -0.28 15.59 17.11
C THR A 256 0.96 14.68 17.17
N ILE A 257 0.86 13.54 17.87
CA ILE A 257 1.93 12.53 17.92
C ILE A 257 2.08 11.87 16.56
N CYS A 258 0.96 11.51 15.89
CA CYS A 258 1.01 10.97 14.54
C CYS A 258 1.68 11.95 13.58
N ASP A 259 1.37 13.23 13.69
CA ASP A 259 2.02 14.26 12.88
C ASP A 259 3.54 14.36 13.17
N ASP A 260 3.94 14.23 14.43
CA ASP A 260 5.36 14.21 14.81
C ASP A 260 6.11 13.01 14.21
N PHE A 261 5.48 11.82 14.12
CA PHE A 261 6.06 10.67 13.43
C PHE A 261 6.34 10.96 11.95
N LEU A 262 5.49 11.77 11.33
CA LEU A 262 5.50 12.03 9.89
C LEU A 262 6.30 13.28 9.49
N LYS A 263 6.83 14.02 10.45
CA LYS A 263 7.67 15.20 10.17
C LYS A 263 8.91 14.83 9.38
N ASP A 264 9.24 15.69 8.45
CA ASP A 264 10.52 15.61 7.74
C ASP A 264 11.64 16.13 8.63
N GLU A 265 12.82 15.56 8.50
CA GLU A 265 14.01 16.16 9.06
C GLU A 265 14.35 17.46 8.32
N PHE A 266 15.01 18.38 9.01
CA PHE A 266 15.37 19.68 8.43
C PHE A 266 16.17 19.54 7.14
N LYS A 267 17.05 18.54 7.05
CA LYS A 267 17.83 18.24 5.84
C LYS A 267 16.93 17.80 4.68
N GLU A 268 15.96 16.94 4.94
CA GLU A 268 14.98 16.51 3.93
C GLU A 268 14.11 17.68 3.45
N PHE A 269 13.63 18.50 4.40
CA PHE A 269 12.87 19.72 4.09
C PHE A 269 13.64 20.67 3.16
N VAL A 270 14.94 20.90 3.43
CA VAL A 270 15.80 21.74 2.57
C VAL A 270 15.92 21.14 1.17
N ILE A 271 16.14 19.83 1.06
CA ILE A 271 16.24 19.13 -0.24
C ILE A 271 14.92 19.24 -1.02
N LYS A 272 13.79 18.96 -0.38
CA LYS A 272 12.46 19.08 -1.00
C LYS A 272 12.17 20.51 -1.45
N THR A 273 12.54 21.51 -0.63
CA THR A 273 12.40 22.93 -0.99
C THR A 273 13.24 23.28 -2.22
N LYS A 274 14.48 22.80 -2.29
CA LYS A 274 15.37 23.02 -3.42
C LYS A 274 14.80 22.42 -4.72
N LEU A 275 14.25 21.21 -4.64
CA LEU A 275 13.58 20.56 -5.76
C LEU A 275 12.38 21.39 -6.25
N MET A 276 11.59 21.94 -5.33
CA MET A 276 10.42 22.78 -5.65
C MET A 276 10.79 24.19 -6.16
N GLN A 277 12.03 24.63 -6.08
CA GLN A 277 12.47 25.90 -6.69
C GLN A 277 12.64 25.79 -8.21
N ASN A 278 12.87 24.60 -8.75
CA ASN A 278 13.06 24.33 -10.17
C ASN A 278 11.82 23.72 -10.80
N ILE A 279 10.71 24.48 -10.82
CA ILE A 279 9.44 24.03 -11.38
C ILE A 279 9.20 24.72 -12.72
N LYS A 280 8.95 23.92 -13.78
CA LYS A 280 8.37 24.41 -15.04
C LYS A 280 6.87 24.09 -15.05
N ARG A 281 6.07 25.09 -15.39
CA ARG A 281 4.62 24.93 -15.54
C ARG A 281 4.25 24.84 -17.01
N PHE A 282 3.38 23.89 -17.33
CA PHE A 282 2.76 23.68 -18.62
C PHE A 282 1.26 24.03 -18.55
N GLU A 283 0.61 24.01 -19.70
CA GLU A 283 -0.84 24.17 -19.79
C GLU A 283 -1.61 23.05 -19.06
N LYS A 284 -2.92 23.22 -18.89
CA LYS A 284 -3.81 22.29 -18.18
C LYS A 284 -3.33 21.92 -16.75
N GLY A 285 -2.54 22.78 -16.11
CA GLY A 285 -2.11 22.57 -14.73
C GLY A 285 -1.05 21.47 -14.54
N ILE A 286 -0.27 21.16 -15.56
CA ILE A 286 0.85 20.24 -15.46
C ILE A 286 2.09 20.98 -14.95
N VAL A 287 2.82 20.37 -14.01
CA VAL A 287 4.10 20.89 -13.52
C VAL A 287 5.16 19.81 -13.53
N VAL A 288 6.39 20.19 -13.84
CA VAL A 288 7.57 19.35 -13.79
C VAL A 288 8.59 20.00 -12.86
N ALA A 289 9.02 19.28 -11.83
CA ALA A 289 10.10 19.67 -10.92
C ALA A 289 11.31 18.77 -11.15
N SER A 290 12.51 19.34 -11.16
CA SER A 290 13.73 18.58 -11.42
C SER A 290 14.87 18.95 -10.47
N MET A 291 15.68 17.95 -10.10
CA MET A 291 16.95 18.14 -9.39
C MET A 291 18.09 17.87 -10.38
N LEU A 292 18.69 18.95 -10.88
CA LEU A 292 19.72 18.86 -11.93
C LEU A 292 21.13 18.58 -11.37
N ASP A 293 21.34 18.71 -10.07
CA ASP A 293 22.62 18.42 -9.45
C ASP A 293 22.78 16.91 -9.13
N GLU A 294 23.96 16.55 -8.65
CA GLU A 294 24.36 15.17 -8.33
C GLU A 294 23.67 14.57 -7.08
N THR A 295 22.68 15.27 -6.50
CA THR A 295 21.98 14.81 -5.30
C THR A 295 21.15 13.55 -5.63
N ILE A 296 21.41 12.46 -4.93
CA ILE A 296 20.64 11.23 -5.03
C ILE A 296 19.48 11.30 -4.04
N LEU A 297 18.26 11.15 -4.54
CA LEU A 297 17.03 11.15 -3.74
C LEU A 297 16.44 9.74 -3.66
N THR A 298 15.66 9.49 -2.61
CA THR A 298 14.89 8.25 -2.57
C THR A 298 13.64 8.33 -3.45
N ARG A 299 13.13 7.18 -3.92
CA ARG A 299 11.85 7.11 -4.64
C ARG A 299 10.71 7.69 -3.83
N ALA A 300 10.72 7.45 -2.53
CA ALA A 300 9.73 7.99 -1.60
C ALA A 300 9.76 9.53 -1.60
N MET A 301 10.94 10.14 -1.57
CA MET A 301 11.09 11.59 -1.56
C MET A 301 10.56 12.26 -2.82
N ILE A 302 10.91 11.74 -4.02
CA ILE A 302 10.37 12.30 -5.28
C ILE A 302 8.85 12.12 -5.38
N SER A 303 8.32 11.02 -4.85
CA SER A 303 6.87 10.78 -4.78
C SER A 303 6.16 11.73 -3.82
N GLN A 304 6.75 11.99 -2.65
CA GLN A 304 6.22 12.94 -1.67
C GLN A 304 6.19 14.37 -2.23
N VAL A 305 7.23 14.79 -2.94
CA VAL A 305 7.25 16.10 -3.60
C VAL A 305 6.19 16.18 -4.70
N ALA A 306 6.02 15.13 -5.50
CA ALA A 306 4.96 15.09 -6.51
C ALA A 306 3.57 15.24 -5.87
N ASN A 307 3.29 14.53 -4.79
CA ASN A 307 2.04 14.68 -4.03
C ASN A 307 1.89 16.08 -3.40
N HIS A 308 2.98 16.66 -2.92
CA HIS A 308 2.95 18.01 -2.34
C HIS A 308 2.60 19.07 -3.38
N LEU A 309 3.14 18.96 -4.60
CA LEU A 309 2.82 19.88 -5.71
C LEU A 309 1.33 19.84 -6.08
N LEU A 310 0.67 18.69 -6.00
CA LEU A 310 -0.78 18.58 -6.21
C LEU A 310 -1.62 19.31 -5.14
N SER A 311 -1.03 19.70 -4.01
CA SER A 311 -1.74 20.51 -3.00
C SER A 311 -1.85 22.00 -3.37
N VAL A 312 -1.15 22.42 -4.42
CA VAL A 312 -1.19 23.80 -4.92
C VAL A 312 -2.38 23.97 -5.86
N LYS A 313 -3.08 25.08 -5.72
CA LYS A 313 -4.25 25.39 -6.56
C LYS A 313 -3.88 25.42 -8.04
N ASP A 314 -4.76 24.93 -8.88
CA ASP A 314 -4.64 24.88 -10.34
C ASP A 314 -3.49 23.96 -10.84
N ILE A 315 -2.99 23.05 -10.00
CA ILE A 315 -2.11 21.95 -10.41
C ILE A 315 -2.93 20.67 -10.50
N GLU A 316 -2.97 20.07 -11.70
CA GLU A 316 -3.73 18.88 -12.02
C GLU A 316 -2.84 17.62 -12.13
N ALA A 317 -1.59 17.80 -12.55
CA ALA A 317 -0.60 16.75 -12.58
C ALA A 317 0.80 17.27 -12.27
N SER A 318 1.61 16.46 -11.61
CA SER A 318 2.97 16.78 -11.21
C SER A 318 3.92 15.65 -11.59
N PHE A 319 5.07 16.01 -12.13
CA PHE A 319 6.16 15.11 -12.46
C PHE A 319 7.41 15.59 -11.72
N VAL A 320 8.09 14.68 -11.06
CA VAL A 320 9.31 14.99 -10.32
C VAL A 320 10.43 14.08 -10.79
N ILE A 321 11.53 14.68 -11.23
CA ILE A 321 12.68 13.99 -11.82
C ILE A 321 13.90 14.22 -10.95
N SER A 322 14.61 13.14 -10.61
CA SER A 322 15.89 13.23 -9.89
C SER A 322 16.71 11.95 -10.09
N ARG A 323 17.99 12.03 -9.78
CA ARG A 323 18.79 10.83 -9.54
C ARG A 323 18.25 10.07 -8.34
N ILE A 324 18.09 8.75 -8.50
CA ILE A 324 17.64 7.82 -7.43
C ILE A 324 18.69 6.74 -7.17
N GLY A 325 19.80 6.79 -7.86
CA GLY A 325 20.97 5.93 -7.72
C GLY A 325 22.15 6.54 -8.46
N GLU A 326 23.33 5.96 -8.32
CA GLU A 326 24.55 6.48 -8.94
C GLU A 326 24.43 6.60 -10.46
N GLN A 327 23.76 5.65 -11.11
CA GLN A 327 23.56 5.61 -12.57
C GLN A 327 22.07 5.54 -12.94
N THR A 328 21.16 5.79 -12.03
CA THR A 328 19.72 5.64 -12.23
C THR A 328 19.01 6.97 -12.00
N VAL A 329 18.21 7.39 -12.96
CA VAL A 329 17.29 8.52 -12.85
C VAL A 329 15.88 8.01 -12.74
N GLY A 330 15.09 8.62 -11.82
CA GLY A 330 13.69 8.29 -11.59
C GLY A 330 12.76 9.46 -11.88
N ILE A 331 11.57 9.14 -12.39
CA ILE A 331 10.44 10.05 -12.47
C ILE A 331 9.32 9.51 -11.59
N SER A 332 8.74 10.38 -10.76
CA SER A 332 7.47 10.11 -10.10
C SER A 332 6.41 11.04 -10.65
N ALA A 333 5.31 10.49 -11.14
CA ALA A 333 4.18 11.20 -11.70
C ALA A 333 2.93 11.01 -10.82
N ARG A 334 2.23 12.10 -10.54
CA ARG A 334 0.99 12.10 -9.76
C ARG A 334 -0.05 13.00 -10.41
N SER A 335 -1.33 12.68 -10.21
CA SER A 335 -2.44 13.50 -10.68
C SER A 335 -3.62 13.45 -9.69
N ASN A 336 -4.47 14.46 -9.73
CA ASN A 336 -5.70 14.53 -8.93
C ASN A 336 -6.90 13.84 -9.62
N GLY A 337 -6.69 13.12 -10.73
CA GLY A 337 -7.73 12.39 -11.46
C GLY A 337 -8.22 13.05 -12.75
N ASN A 338 -7.80 14.28 -13.05
CA ASN A 338 -8.18 14.96 -14.31
C ASN A 338 -7.22 14.63 -15.47
N ILE A 339 -6.01 14.23 -15.16
CA ILE A 339 -4.98 13.87 -16.14
C ILE A 339 -4.50 12.45 -15.90
N ASN A 340 -4.51 11.64 -16.96
CA ASN A 340 -3.97 10.28 -16.91
C ASN A 340 -2.45 10.31 -17.05
N VAL A 341 -1.74 10.32 -15.93
CA VAL A 341 -0.27 10.34 -15.93
C VAL A 341 0.35 9.02 -16.40
N HIS A 342 -0.40 7.91 -16.35
CA HIS A 342 0.07 6.62 -16.86
C HIS A 342 0.33 6.69 -18.37
N VAL A 343 -0.57 7.27 -19.16
CA VAL A 343 -0.43 7.41 -20.62
C VAL A 343 0.81 8.22 -20.99
N ILE A 344 1.14 9.26 -20.22
CA ILE A 344 2.35 10.07 -20.44
C ILE A 344 3.58 9.24 -20.12
N MET A 345 3.59 8.54 -18.99
CA MET A 345 4.73 7.71 -18.58
C MET A 345 4.93 6.48 -19.47
N GLU A 346 3.86 5.88 -19.99
CA GLU A 346 3.90 4.74 -20.91
C GLU A 346 4.61 5.09 -22.22
N LYS A 347 4.42 6.31 -22.76
CA LYS A 347 5.15 6.82 -23.94
C LYS A 347 6.68 6.87 -23.72
N MET A 348 7.12 6.89 -22.45
CA MET A 348 8.54 6.87 -22.05
C MET A 348 9.00 5.49 -21.57
N ASN A 349 8.22 4.42 -21.75
CA ASN A 349 8.42 3.08 -21.20
C ASN A 349 8.38 3.02 -19.66
N GLY A 350 7.64 3.91 -19.03
CA GLY A 350 7.27 3.86 -17.64
C GLY A 350 5.99 3.06 -17.40
N GLY A 351 5.53 3.01 -16.16
CA GLY A 351 4.32 2.29 -15.79
C GLY A 351 3.61 2.90 -14.59
N GLY A 352 2.43 2.38 -14.29
CA GLY A 352 1.66 2.82 -13.14
C GLY A 352 0.15 2.73 -13.37
N HIS A 353 -0.57 3.68 -12.77
CA HIS A 353 -2.02 3.81 -12.85
C HIS A 353 -2.41 5.22 -13.27
N PHE A 354 -3.71 5.45 -13.45
CA PHE A 354 -4.26 6.72 -13.92
C PHE A 354 -3.72 7.93 -13.14
N THR A 355 -3.71 7.87 -11.81
CA THR A 355 -3.31 8.99 -10.93
C THR A 355 -1.89 8.89 -10.39
N ALA A 356 -1.21 7.76 -10.57
CA ALA A 356 0.14 7.54 -10.04
C ALA A 356 0.93 6.64 -10.98
N ALA A 357 2.01 7.17 -11.53
CA ALA A 357 2.91 6.44 -12.43
C ALA A 357 4.37 6.78 -12.12
N ALA A 358 5.27 5.95 -12.60
CA ALA A 358 6.71 6.13 -12.38
C ALA A 358 7.54 5.57 -13.54
N LEU A 359 8.77 6.04 -13.65
CA LEU A 359 9.78 5.52 -14.55
C LEU A 359 11.12 5.46 -13.82
N GLN A 360 11.91 4.46 -14.17
CA GLN A 360 13.30 4.37 -13.77
C GLN A 360 14.11 4.01 -15.02
N ARG A 361 15.19 4.73 -15.24
CA ARG A 361 16.08 4.50 -16.38
C ARG A 361 17.52 4.54 -15.93
N GLU A 362 18.25 3.52 -16.30
CA GLU A 362 19.69 3.42 -16.08
C GLU A 362 20.48 4.09 -17.19
N GLN A 363 21.72 4.45 -16.90
CA GLN A 363 22.69 5.01 -17.87
C GLN A 363 22.16 6.27 -18.60
N THR A 364 21.41 7.12 -17.89
CA THR A 364 20.91 8.40 -18.37
C THR A 364 21.16 9.50 -17.33
N ASP A 365 21.12 10.74 -17.75
CA ASP A 365 21.16 11.90 -16.87
C ASP A 365 19.77 12.56 -16.73
N VAL A 366 19.66 13.43 -15.72
CA VAL A 366 18.38 14.11 -15.40
C VAL A 366 17.96 15.04 -16.54
N GLU A 367 18.90 15.74 -17.19
CA GLU A 367 18.62 16.71 -18.24
C GLU A 367 18.07 16.03 -19.50
N THR A 368 18.68 14.92 -19.92
CA THR A 368 18.19 14.13 -21.05
C THR A 368 16.77 13.62 -20.81
N LEU A 369 16.51 13.06 -19.63
CA LEU A 369 15.19 12.51 -19.31
C LEU A 369 14.15 13.63 -19.10
N TYR A 370 14.57 14.78 -18.60
CA TYR A 370 13.74 15.97 -18.48
C TYR A 370 13.28 16.47 -19.85
N ASN A 371 14.20 16.63 -20.81
CA ASN A 371 13.89 17.09 -22.17
C ASN A 371 12.95 16.10 -22.88
N GLU A 372 13.15 14.79 -22.71
CA GLU A 372 12.25 13.77 -23.25
C GLU A 372 10.83 13.90 -22.66
N LEU A 373 10.70 14.08 -21.32
CA LEU A 373 9.41 14.26 -20.68
C LEU A 373 8.71 15.53 -21.17
N GLU A 374 9.41 16.63 -21.35
CA GLU A 374 8.84 17.86 -21.90
C GLU A 374 8.21 17.63 -23.27
N LEU A 375 8.95 16.99 -24.18
CA LEU A 375 8.45 16.66 -25.53
C LEU A 375 7.19 15.78 -25.46
N VAL A 376 7.17 14.79 -24.58
CA VAL A 376 6.01 13.91 -24.41
C VAL A 376 4.80 14.66 -23.84
N ILE A 377 5.02 15.58 -22.89
CA ILE A 377 3.95 16.41 -22.34
C ILE A 377 3.39 17.35 -23.41
N GLU A 378 4.25 18.03 -24.20
CA GLU A 378 3.83 18.93 -25.27
C GLU A 378 3.04 18.18 -26.36
N GLN A 379 3.48 17.01 -26.77
CA GLN A 379 2.74 16.16 -27.69
C GLN A 379 1.37 15.74 -27.13
N TRP A 380 1.32 15.37 -25.87
CA TRP A 380 0.07 15.00 -25.21
C TRP A 380 -0.91 16.18 -25.11
N LEU A 381 -0.41 17.40 -24.88
CA LEU A 381 -1.23 18.63 -24.85
C LEU A 381 -1.88 18.90 -26.21
N VAL A 382 -1.10 18.80 -27.30
CA VAL A 382 -1.60 18.97 -28.69
C VAL A 382 -2.66 17.91 -29.03
N GLU A 383 -2.40 16.62 -28.72
CA GLU A 383 -3.37 15.53 -28.97
C GLU A 383 -4.72 15.74 -28.23
N LYS A 384 -4.73 16.53 -27.16
CA LYS A 384 -5.92 16.84 -26.35
C LYS A 384 -6.59 18.16 -26.69
N GLU A 385 -6.02 18.95 -27.58
CA GLU A 385 -6.67 20.14 -28.15
C GLU A 385 -7.51 19.81 -29.40
N ASP A 386 -7.16 18.71 -30.09
CA ASP A 386 -7.84 18.26 -31.32
C ASP A 386 -9.08 17.39 -31.03
N VAL A 387 -9.44 17.17 -29.77
CA VAL A 387 -10.62 16.38 -29.32
C VAL A 387 -11.57 17.25 -28.50
#